data_00109fd1316b99b4b73e1fbe7adefead
#
_entry.id   00109fd1316b99b4b73e1fbe7adefead
#
_cell.length_a   1.000
_cell.length_b   1.000
_cell.length_c   1.000
_cell.angle_alpha   90.00
_cell.angle_beta   90.00
_cell.angle_gamma   90.00
#
_symmetry.space_group_name_H-M   'P 1'
#
loop_
_entity.id
_entity.type
_entity.pdbx_description
1 polymer ?
#
loop_
_entity_poly.entity_id
_entity_poly.type
_entity_poly.pdbx_seq_one_letter_code
_entity_poly.pdbx_strand_id
1 'polypeptide(L)'
;HASAEPQHVAAPADTPVQAEPTAQPAAPGQYVVAIDPGHGGINPNIGAEDWGSEADGVRESDVTLCTAQLLCEKLAADDRFATLLTADGSTYLKPSERAAAARAAGADLLLSIHLNSDASAATNGLECYAAPPALAANAESVRFGRLVTAAFRDQLGLTLRGWDGVRYLYFDANNARVVAESSDMTVRSDPTFTVLEDCGCPAVL
;
A
#
# COMPACT_ATOMS: atom_id res chain seq x y z
N HIS A 1 0.60 35.69 55.79
CA HIS A 1 0.56 34.31 55.26
C HIS A 1 0.51 34.39 53.73
N ALA A 2 1.67 34.21 53.11
CA ALA A 2 1.78 34.08 51.66
C ALA A 2 1.65 32.59 51.32
N SER A 3 0.62 32.24 50.55
CA SER A 3 0.46 30.92 49.95
C SER A 3 1.27 30.86 48.67
N ALA A 4 2.22 29.94 48.64
CA ALA A 4 2.97 29.61 47.44
C ALA A 4 2.11 28.69 46.54
N GLU A 5 1.88 29.10 45.30
CA GLU A 5 1.32 28.25 44.25
C GLU A 5 2.34 27.19 43.82
N PRO A 6 1.90 25.95 43.54
CA PRO A 6 2.81 24.92 43.05
C PRO A 6 3.14 25.19 41.55
N GLN A 7 4.43 25.30 41.26
CA GLN A 7 4.93 25.36 39.89
C GLN A 7 4.63 24.04 39.16
N HIS A 8 3.86 24.15 38.08
CA HIS A 8 3.59 23.08 37.12
C HIS A 8 4.89 22.82 36.34
N VAL A 9 5.58 21.74 36.66
CA VAL A 9 6.68 21.23 35.84
C VAL A 9 6.06 20.61 34.60
N ALA A 10 6.26 21.27 33.44
CA ALA A 10 5.87 20.70 32.17
C ALA A 10 6.66 19.40 31.92
N ALA A 11 5.94 18.31 31.67
CA ALA A 11 6.54 17.08 31.21
C ALA A 11 7.22 17.31 29.84
N PRO A 12 8.36 16.66 29.55
CA PRO A 12 8.98 16.76 28.26
C PRO A 12 8.01 16.28 27.19
N ALA A 13 7.84 17.08 26.12
CA ALA A 13 7.08 16.67 24.96
C ALA A 13 7.74 15.42 24.37
N ASP A 14 7.06 14.29 24.47
CA ASP A 14 7.42 13.09 23.73
C ASP A 14 7.40 13.45 22.23
N THR A 15 8.59 13.52 21.66
CA THR A 15 8.76 13.56 20.21
C THR A 15 8.21 12.22 19.71
N PRO A 16 7.23 12.18 18.78
CA PRO A 16 6.75 10.93 18.24
C PRO A 16 7.95 10.20 17.61
N VAL A 17 8.26 9.02 18.13
CA VAL A 17 9.21 8.12 17.49
C VAL A 17 8.54 7.72 16.19
N GLN A 18 9.07 8.20 15.06
CA GLN A 18 8.67 7.72 13.76
C GLN A 18 8.96 6.22 13.73
N ALA A 19 7.93 5.40 13.59
CA ALA A 19 8.09 3.98 13.37
C ALA A 19 8.79 3.80 12.02
N GLU A 20 10.00 3.29 12.06
CA GLU A 20 10.77 3.02 10.84
C GLU A 20 10.19 1.77 10.14
N PRO A 21 10.20 1.74 8.79
CA PRO A 21 9.83 0.56 8.04
C PRO A 21 10.62 -0.65 8.51
N THR A 22 9.94 -1.76 8.78
CA THR A 22 10.59 -2.97 9.27
C THR A 22 11.15 -3.76 8.09
N ALA A 23 12.43 -3.57 7.79
CA ALA A 23 13.14 -4.29 6.75
C ALA A 23 13.95 -5.46 7.32
N GLN A 24 13.83 -6.61 6.70
CA GLN A 24 14.76 -7.71 6.90
C GLN A 24 15.96 -7.47 5.94
N PRO A 25 17.20 -7.34 6.42
CA PRO A 25 18.35 -7.16 5.53
C PRO A 25 18.43 -8.33 4.54
N ALA A 26 18.44 -8.00 3.25
CA ALA A 26 18.55 -9.03 2.20
C ALA A 26 19.95 -9.62 2.16
N ALA A 27 20.05 -10.94 2.12
CA ALA A 27 21.28 -11.64 1.82
C ALA A 27 21.58 -11.56 0.30
N PRO A 28 22.84 -11.69 -0.12
CA PRO A 28 23.18 -11.70 -1.54
C PRO A 28 22.38 -12.74 -2.32
N GLY A 29 21.69 -12.30 -3.36
CA GLY A 29 20.90 -13.18 -4.25
C GLY A 29 19.45 -13.37 -3.85
N GLN A 30 18.98 -12.76 -2.76
CA GLN A 30 17.56 -12.71 -2.43
C GLN A 30 16.83 -11.61 -3.20
N TYR A 31 15.58 -11.86 -3.51
CA TYR A 31 14.66 -10.83 -4.01
C TYR A 31 14.01 -10.08 -2.83
N VAL A 32 14.02 -8.77 -2.88
CA VAL A 32 13.38 -7.91 -1.88
C VAL A 32 11.95 -7.62 -2.29
N VAL A 33 10.99 -8.07 -1.49
CA VAL A 33 9.56 -7.79 -1.71
C VAL A 33 9.08 -6.77 -0.69
N ALA A 34 8.71 -5.58 -1.16
CA ALA A 34 8.05 -4.58 -0.34
C ALA A 34 6.55 -4.88 -0.27
N ILE A 35 6.03 -4.99 0.94
CA ILE A 35 4.62 -5.22 1.23
C ILE A 35 4.09 -3.99 1.94
N ASP A 36 3.10 -3.35 1.33
CA ASP A 36 2.56 -2.07 1.75
C ASP A 36 1.12 -2.23 2.23
N PRO A 37 0.87 -2.30 3.55
CA PRO A 37 -0.48 -2.31 4.08
C PRO A 37 -1.11 -0.93 3.92
N GLY A 38 -2.28 -0.85 3.28
CA GLY A 38 -3.03 0.40 3.13
C GLY A 38 -3.45 0.99 4.47
N HIS A 39 -3.45 2.31 4.56
CA HIS A 39 -3.91 3.09 5.72
C HIS A 39 -3.04 2.91 6.99
N GLY A 40 -3.60 3.22 8.16
CA GLY A 40 -2.97 3.09 9.48
C GLY A 40 -2.40 4.39 10.04
N GLY A 41 -2.35 4.45 11.37
CA GLY A 41 -1.85 5.60 12.12
C GLY A 41 -2.77 6.84 12.12
N ILE A 42 -2.36 7.86 12.85
CA ILE A 42 -3.11 9.13 12.94
C ILE A 42 -2.73 10.02 11.76
N ASN A 43 -3.66 10.22 10.83
CA ASN A 43 -3.47 11.04 9.65
C ASN A 43 -3.61 12.54 10.01
N PRO A 44 -2.54 13.33 9.91
CA PRO A 44 -2.56 14.74 10.31
C PRO A 44 -3.48 15.62 9.44
N ASN A 45 -3.82 15.16 8.22
CA ASN A 45 -4.71 15.91 7.33
C ASN A 45 -6.17 15.87 7.76
N ILE A 46 -6.56 14.83 8.49
CA ILE A 46 -7.93 14.66 9.00
C ILE A 46 -7.99 14.76 10.53
N GLY A 47 -6.84 14.78 11.21
CA GLY A 47 -6.74 14.84 12.66
C GLY A 47 -7.30 13.62 13.38
N ALA A 48 -7.37 12.46 12.70
CA ALA A 48 -7.96 11.23 13.18
C ALA A 48 -7.17 10.01 12.66
N GLU A 49 -7.48 8.85 13.21
CA GLU A 49 -6.93 7.57 12.76
C GLU A 49 -7.39 7.29 11.31
N ASP A 50 -6.45 6.92 10.45
CA ASP A 50 -6.69 6.54 9.06
C ASP A 50 -6.93 5.03 8.96
N TRP A 51 -8.16 4.61 9.19
CA TRP A 51 -8.52 3.20 9.05
C TRP A 51 -9.04 2.79 7.67
N GLY A 52 -9.05 3.74 6.71
CA GLY A 52 -9.62 3.47 5.36
C GLY A 52 -11.12 3.31 5.38
N SER A 53 -11.63 2.37 4.63
CA SER A 53 -13.06 2.00 4.66
C SER A 53 -13.38 1.17 5.91
N GLU A 54 -14.64 1.25 6.34
CA GLU A 54 -15.17 0.45 7.43
C GLU A 54 -16.54 -0.12 7.04
N ALA A 55 -16.75 -1.40 7.31
CA ALA A 55 -18.04 -2.05 7.17
C ALA A 55 -18.21 -3.12 8.25
N ASP A 56 -19.37 -3.15 8.90
CA ASP A 56 -19.72 -4.12 9.95
C ASP A 56 -18.69 -4.21 11.10
N GLY A 57 -18.04 -3.09 11.42
CA GLY A 57 -17.02 -3.01 12.47
C GLY A 57 -15.64 -3.55 12.06
N VAL A 58 -15.45 -3.89 10.78
CA VAL A 58 -14.17 -4.28 10.21
C VAL A 58 -13.54 -3.09 9.51
N ARG A 59 -12.34 -2.71 9.91
CA ARG A 59 -11.57 -1.60 9.33
C ARG A 59 -10.59 -2.11 8.29
N GLU A 60 -10.47 -1.38 7.19
CA GLU A 60 -9.53 -1.71 6.11
C GLU A 60 -8.09 -1.82 6.62
N SER A 61 -7.63 -0.87 7.43
CA SER A 61 -6.27 -0.88 8.01
C SER A 61 -5.95 -2.13 8.80
N ASP A 62 -6.90 -2.69 9.56
CA ASP A 62 -6.69 -3.90 10.34
C ASP A 62 -6.50 -5.12 9.43
N VAL A 63 -7.32 -5.21 8.38
CA VAL A 63 -7.26 -6.32 7.41
C VAL A 63 -5.98 -6.25 6.59
N THR A 64 -5.64 -5.06 6.08
CA THR A 64 -4.45 -4.89 5.23
C THR A 64 -3.17 -5.15 5.99
N LEU A 65 -3.06 -4.67 7.24
CA LEU A 65 -1.90 -4.91 8.09
C LEU A 65 -1.75 -6.39 8.44
N CYS A 66 -2.83 -7.04 8.89
CA CYS A 66 -2.82 -8.47 9.20
C CYS A 66 -2.40 -9.30 7.96
N THR A 67 -2.96 -9.00 6.79
CA THR A 67 -2.64 -9.68 5.54
C THR A 67 -1.18 -9.47 5.15
N ALA A 68 -0.68 -8.23 5.27
CA ALA A 68 0.71 -7.90 4.97
C ALA A 68 1.69 -8.64 5.89
N GLN A 69 1.41 -8.69 7.18
CA GLN A 69 2.23 -9.42 8.16
C GLN A 69 2.28 -10.91 7.87
N LEU A 70 1.13 -11.54 7.61
CA LEU A 70 1.05 -12.97 7.23
C LEU A 70 1.80 -13.25 5.92
N LEU A 71 1.76 -12.33 4.96
CA LEU A 71 2.51 -12.48 3.71
C LEU A 71 4.02 -12.35 3.95
N CYS A 72 4.46 -11.41 4.78
CA CYS A 72 5.85 -11.30 5.19
C CYS A 72 6.35 -12.59 5.82
N GLU A 73 5.60 -13.18 6.77
CA GLU A 73 5.95 -14.44 7.43
C GLU A 73 6.06 -15.59 6.42
N LYS A 74 5.13 -15.67 5.47
CA LYS A 74 5.14 -16.73 4.44
C LYS A 74 6.32 -16.59 3.48
N LEU A 75 6.65 -15.37 3.06
CA LEU A 75 7.79 -15.13 2.17
C LEU A 75 9.11 -15.35 2.91
N ALA A 76 9.22 -14.94 4.17
CA ALA A 76 10.43 -15.16 4.97
C ALA A 76 10.75 -16.65 5.24
N ALA A 77 9.78 -17.54 5.05
CA ALA A 77 10.01 -18.99 5.12
C ALA A 77 10.69 -19.58 3.86
N ASP A 78 10.89 -18.77 2.81
CA ASP A 78 11.56 -19.15 1.56
C ASP A 78 12.83 -18.31 1.40
N ASP A 79 13.98 -18.98 1.41
CA ASP A 79 15.32 -18.35 1.35
C ASP A 79 15.56 -17.46 0.12
N ARG A 80 14.69 -17.52 -0.88
CA ARG A 80 14.79 -16.66 -2.07
C ARG A 80 14.35 -15.22 -1.81
N PHE A 81 13.63 -14.95 -0.71
CA PHE A 81 13.01 -13.67 -0.45
C PHE A 81 13.51 -13.00 0.83
N ALA A 82 13.67 -11.70 0.76
CA ALA A 82 13.68 -10.80 1.90
C ALA A 82 12.44 -9.91 1.83
N THR A 83 11.89 -9.50 2.96
CA THR A 83 10.66 -8.70 3.00
C THR A 83 10.90 -7.34 3.66
N LEU A 84 10.20 -6.34 3.14
CA LEU A 84 10.04 -5.03 3.77
C LEU A 84 8.54 -4.81 4.03
N LEU A 85 8.15 -4.59 5.27
CA LEU A 85 6.85 -4.05 5.60
C LEU A 85 6.97 -2.52 5.60
N THR A 86 6.30 -1.81 4.68
CA THR A 86 6.47 -0.36 4.50
C THR A 86 5.89 0.46 5.64
N ALA A 87 4.90 -0.08 6.36
CA ALA A 87 4.26 0.55 7.51
C ALA A 87 3.83 -0.52 8.52
N ASP A 88 3.95 -0.21 9.80
CA ASP A 88 3.55 -1.10 10.92
C ASP A 88 2.13 -0.84 11.46
N GLY A 89 1.41 0.11 10.85
CA GLY A 89 0.07 0.50 11.25
C GLY A 89 0.01 1.47 12.44
N SER A 90 1.10 1.67 13.18
CA SER A 90 1.12 2.55 14.37
C SER A 90 1.29 4.02 14.02
N THR A 91 2.03 4.30 12.96
CA THR A 91 2.34 5.65 12.48
C THR A 91 1.77 5.87 11.08
N TYR A 92 1.12 7.00 10.87
CA TYR A 92 0.68 7.39 9.52
C TYR A 92 1.91 7.71 8.65
N LEU A 93 2.00 7.03 7.52
CA LEU A 93 2.98 7.29 6.49
C LEU A 93 2.27 7.68 5.18
N LYS A 94 2.74 8.78 4.58
CA LYS A 94 2.26 9.19 3.25
C LYS A 94 2.62 8.14 2.20
N PRO A 95 1.85 8.02 1.11
CA PRO A 95 2.19 7.12 0.00
C PRO A 95 3.61 7.31 -0.54
N SER A 96 4.11 8.56 -0.59
CA SER A 96 5.48 8.87 -1.00
C SER A 96 6.55 8.36 -0.03
N GLU A 97 6.28 8.36 1.28
CA GLU A 97 7.19 7.84 2.31
C GLU A 97 7.27 6.31 2.23
N ARG A 98 6.13 5.63 1.98
CA ARG A 98 6.05 4.18 1.74
C ARG A 98 6.82 3.77 0.46
N ALA A 99 6.64 4.52 -0.63
CA ALA A 99 7.39 4.33 -1.87
C ALA A 99 8.90 4.56 -1.66
N ALA A 100 9.26 5.60 -0.90
CA ALA A 100 10.66 5.89 -0.58
C ALA A 100 11.31 4.77 0.24
N ALA A 101 10.58 4.17 1.19
CA ALA A 101 11.05 3.02 1.96
C ALA A 101 11.33 1.81 1.04
N ALA A 102 10.43 1.48 0.13
CA ALA A 102 10.61 0.42 -0.85
C ALA A 102 11.84 0.66 -1.73
N ARG A 103 12.00 1.88 -2.24
CA ARG A 103 13.15 2.27 -3.06
C ARG A 103 14.47 2.21 -2.28
N ALA A 104 14.47 2.69 -1.02
CA ALA A 104 15.67 2.67 -0.17
C ALA A 104 16.11 1.25 0.18
N ALA A 105 15.18 0.32 0.31
CA ALA A 105 15.46 -1.09 0.52
C ALA A 105 15.90 -1.83 -0.75
N GLY A 106 15.88 -1.18 -1.92
CA GLY A 106 16.17 -1.82 -3.20
C GLY A 106 15.14 -2.89 -3.58
N ALA A 107 13.85 -2.61 -3.33
CA ALA A 107 12.79 -3.58 -3.60
C ALA A 107 12.76 -3.99 -5.09
N ASP A 108 12.68 -5.30 -5.33
CA ASP A 108 12.50 -5.88 -6.67
C ASP A 108 11.02 -5.88 -7.07
N LEU A 109 10.11 -5.92 -6.11
CA LEU A 109 8.66 -5.87 -6.28
C LEU A 109 8.02 -5.08 -5.12
N LEU A 110 6.91 -4.38 -5.41
CA LEU A 110 6.04 -3.81 -4.39
C LEU A 110 4.61 -4.30 -4.56
N LEU A 111 4.01 -4.78 -3.47
CA LEU A 111 2.58 -5.11 -3.37
C LEU A 111 1.92 -4.23 -2.33
N SER A 112 1.07 -3.31 -2.76
CA SER A 112 0.21 -2.53 -1.88
C SER A 112 -1.14 -3.23 -1.72
N ILE A 113 -1.61 -3.35 -0.48
CA ILE A 113 -2.81 -4.11 -0.13
C ILE A 113 -3.88 -3.16 0.37
N HIS A 114 -5.02 -3.14 -0.31
CA HIS A 114 -6.17 -2.31 0.02
C HIS A 114 -7.48 -3.10 -0.07
N LEU A 115 -8.55 -2.56 0.50
CA LEU A 115 -9.91 -2.97 0.26
C LEU A 115 -10.63 -1.88 -0.54
N ASN A 116 -11.52 -2.31 -1.45
CA ASN A 116 -12.39 -1.39 -2.16
C ASN A 116 -13.61 -1.00 -1.32
N SER A 117 -14.10 0.20 -1.56
CA SER A 117 -15.37 0.68 -1.02
C SER A 117 -16.25 1.18 -2.17
N ASP A 118 -17.52 0.84 -2.15
CA ASP A 118 -18.52 1.29 -3.13
C ASP A 118 -19.86 1.54 -2.43
N ALA A 119 -20.61 2.52 -2.91
CA ALA A 119 -21.94 2.81 -2.39
C ALA A 119 -22.98 1.71 -2.72
N SER A 120 -22.69 0.90 -3.74
CA SER A 120 -23.55 -0.22 -4.16
C SER A 120 -23.05 -1.54 -3.58
N ALA A 121 -23.87 -2.18 -2.77
CA ALA A 121 -23.60 -3.53 -2.26
C ALA A 121 -23.52 -4.61 -3.37
N ALA A 122 -23.94 -4.30 -4.58
CA ALA A 122 -23.81 -5.20 -5.73
C ALA A 122 -22.42 -5.15 -6.35
N THR A 123 -21.63 -4.11 -6.08
CA THR A 123 -20.25 -3.99 -6.57
C THR A 123 -19.35 -4.93 -5.78
N ASN A 124 -18.74 -5.88 -6.46
CA ASN A 124 -17.79 -6.82 -5.88
C ASN A 124 -16.72 -7.20 -6.89
N GLY A 125 -15.72 -7.95 -6.43
CA GLY A 125 -14.66 -8.49 -7.26
C GLY A 125 -13.29 -7.90 -6.93
N LEU A 126 -12.27 -8.69 -7.27
CA LEU A 126 -10.86 -8.32 -7.13
C LEU A 126 -10.41 -7.49 -8.33
N GLU A 127 -9.64 -6.46 -8.05
CA GLU A 127 -8.88 -5.73 -9.06
C GLU A 127 -7.47 -5.43 -8.57
N CYS A 128 -6.57 -5.24 -9.51
CA CYS A 128 -5.17 -4.93 -9.24
C CYS A 128 -4.78 -3.75 -10.12
N TYR A 129 -4.36 -2.65 -9.52
CA TYR A 129 -3.88 -1.49 -10.24
C TYR A 129 -2.37 -1.62 -10.47
N ALA A 130 -1.95 -1.66 -11.73
CA ALA A 130 -0.55 -1.73 -12.13
C ALA A 130 0.02 -0.35 -12.45
N ALA A 131 1.34 -0.22 -12.39
CA ALA A 131 2.03 0.96 -12.89
C ALA A 131 1.64 1.22 -14.37
N PRO A 132 1.16 2.45 -14.72
CA PRO A 132 0.63 2.72 -16.05
C PRO A 132 1.71 2.83 -17.14
N PRO A 133 1.32 2.87 -18.44
CA PRO A 133 2.25 2.86 -19.59
C PRO A 133 3.32 3.95 -19.63
N ALA A 134 3.11 5.07 -18.91
CA ALA A 134 4.12 6.12 -18.81
C ALA A 134 5.34 5.71 -17.95
N LEU A 135 5.20 4.71 -17.09
CA LEU A 135 6.24 4.27 -16.17
C LEU A 135 7.04 3.09 -16.74
N ALA A 136 8.35 3.12 -16.56
CA ALA A 136 9.26 2.09 -17.08
C ALA A 136 8.94 0.68 -16.57
N ALA A 137 8.38 0.57 -15.36
CA ALA A 137 7.99 -0.69 -14.74
C ALA A 137 6.63 -1.25 -15.22
N ASN A 138 5.94 -0.60 -16.18
CA ASN A 138 4.60 -0.98 -16.62
C ASN A 138 4.46 -2.46 -16.98
N ALA A 139 5.28 -2.97 -17.91
CA ALA A 139 5.15 -4.32 -18.42
C ALA A 139 5.26 -5.38 -17.31
N GLU A 140 6.24 -5.22 -16.41
CA GLU A 140 6.45 -6.15 -15.29
C GLU A 140 5.39 -5.98 -14.22
N SER A 141 4.89 -4.76 -13.98
CA SER A 141 3.77 -4.51 -13.07
C SER A 141 2.49 -5.19 -13.56
N VAL A 142 2.18 -5.08 -14.85
CA VAL A 142 1.02 -5.79 -15.45
C VAL A 142 1.19 -7.30 -15.35
N ARG A 143 2.39 -7.82 -15.64
CA ARG A 143 2.68 -9.25 -15.51
C ARG A 143 2.51 -9.71 -14.06
N PHE A 144 3.01 -8.96 -13.10
CA PHE A 144 2.86 -9.24 -11.67
C PHE A 144 1.38 -9.22 -11.26
N GLY A 145 0.64 -8.16 -11.64
CA GLY A 145 -0.80 -8.06 -11.37
C GLY A 145 -1.59 -9.24 -11.91
N ARG A 146 -1.30 -9.71 -13.12
CA ARG A 146 -1.95 -10.88 -13.70
C ARG A 146 -1.68 -12.17 -12.93
N LEU A 147 -0.47 -12.35 -12.40
CA LEU A 147 -0.15 -13.49 -11.54
C LEU A 147 -0.94 -13.43 -10.22
N VAL A 148 -1.03 -12.26 -9.62
CA VAL A 148 -1.81 -12.05 -8.39
C VAL A 148 -3.30 -12.31 -8.64
N THR A 149 -3.90 -11.66 -9.63
CA THR A 149 -5.33 -11.80 -9.92
C THR A 149 -5.71 -13.23 -10.32
N ALA A 150 -4.85 -13.90 -11.11
CA ALA A 150 -5.04 -15.30 -11.47
C ALA A 150 -4.99 -16.21 -10.24
N ALA A 151 -4.05 -16.01 -9.33
CA ALA A 151 -3.96 -16.80 -8.10
C ALA A 151 -5.21 -16.66 -7.22
N PHE A 152 -5.73 -15.46 -7.05
CA PHE A 152 -6.97 -15.22 -6.31
C PHE A 152 -8.20 -15.84 -6.98
N ARG A 153 -8.32 -15.71 -8.31
CA ARG A 153 -9.39 -16.34 -9.06
C ARG A 153 -9.35 -17.86 -8.95
N ASP A 154 -8.16 -18.44 -9.19
CA ASP A 154 -8.03 -19.89 -9.35
C ASP A 154 -8.04 -20.63 -8.01
N GLN A 155 -7.54 -20.00 -6.93
CA GLN A 155 -7.47 -20.62 -5.60
C GLN A 155 -8.65 -20.28 -4.71
N LEU A 156 -9.23 -19.09 -4.84
CA LEU A 156 -10.31 -18.60 -3.97
C LEU A 156 -11.64 -18.44 -4.69
N GLY A 157 -11.68 -18.62 -6.03
CA GLY A 157 -12.89 -18.47 -6.81
C GLY A 157 -13.40 -17.04 -6.89
N LEU A 158 -12.54 -16.03 -6.65
CA LEU A 158 -12.96 -14.64 -6.68
C LEU A 158 -13.24 -14.17 -8.11
N THR A 159 -14.31 -13.40 -8.25
CA THR A 159 -14.62 -12.69 -9.50
C THR A 159 -13.60 -11.58 -9.73
N LEU A 160 -13.10 -11.46 -10.95
CA LEU A 160 -12.21 -10.37 -11.34
C LEU A 160 -13.03 -9.20 -11.92
N ARG A 161 -12.65 -7.97 -11.60
CA ARG A 161 -13.19 -6.76 -12.21
C ARG A 161 -12.50 -6.47 -13.54
N GLY A 162 -13.25 -5.88 -14.48
CA GLY A 162 -12.71 -5.62 -15.83
C GLY A 162 -12.45 -6.91 -16.61
N TRP A 163 -11.45 -6.90 -17.48
CA TRP A 163 -11.15 -8.03 -18.38
C TRP A 163 -10.39 -9.16 -17.66
N ASP A 164 -9.26 -8.84 -17.01
CA ASP A 164 -8.39 -9.81 -16.36
C ASP A 164 -8.04 -9.44 -14.91
N GLY A 165 -8.77 -8.46 -14.36
CA GLY A 165 -8.55 -7.93 -13.02
C GLY A 165 -7.42 -6.91 -12.93
N VAL A 166 -6.63 -6.70 -13.99
CA VAL A 166 -5.52 -5.75 -14.00
C VAL A 166 -5.89 -4.49 -14.74
N ARG A 167 -5.75 -3.35 -14.08
CA ARG A 167 -6.23 -2.05 -14.55
C ARG A 167 -5.19 -0.97 -14.29
N TYR A 168 -5.41 0.20 -14.89
CA TYR A 168 -4.70 1.43 -14.55
C TYR A 168 -5.67 2.40 -13.90
N LEU A 169 -5.20 3.16 -12.93
CA LEU A 169 -5.95 4.26 -12.35
C LEU A 169 -5.18 5.56 -12.55
N TYR A 170 -5.90 6.58 -12.97
CA TYR A 170 -5.38 7.93 -13.13
C TYR A 170 -6.24 8.91 -12.33
N PHE A 171 -5.68 10.06 -11.99
CA PHE A 171 -6.39 11.18 -11.41
C PHE A 171 -6.44 12.31 -12.44
N ASP A 172 -7.63 12.69 -12.88
CA ASP A 172 -7.80 13.78 -13.85
C ASP A 172 -7.53 15.16 -13.21
N ALA A 173 -7.65 16.23 -14.01
CA ALA A 173 -7.42 17.60 -13.56
C ALA A 173 -8.34 18.05 -12.41
N ASN A 174 -9.44 17.35 -12.16
CA ASN A 174 -10.37 17.58 -11.05
C ASN A 174 -10.13 16.62 -9.88
N ASN A 175 -9.03 15.85 -9.92
CA ASN A 175 -8.72 14.79 -8.98
C ASN A 175 -9.78 13.66 -8.95
N ALA A 176 -10.50 13.48 -10.05
CA ALA A 176 -11.44 12.37 -10.21
C ALA A 176 -10.71 11.12 -10.72
N ARG A 177 -11.13 9.96 -10.24
CA ARG A 177 -10.56 8.67 -10.63
C ARG A 177 -11.01 8.29 -12.04
N VAL A 178 -10.05 8.00 -12.92
CA VAL A 178 -10.25 7.48 -14.26
C VAL A 178 -9.59 6.11 -14.35
N VAL A 179 -10.39 5.08 -14.58
CA VAL A 179 -9.91 3.70 -14.66
C VAL A 179 -9.84 3.27 -16.12
N ALA A 180 -8.75 2.63 -16.51
CA ALA A 180 -8.56 2.02 -17.83
C ALA A 180 -8.14 0.55 -17.66
N GLU A 181 -8.48 -0.29 -18.62
CA GLU A 181 -8.02 -1.69 -18.65
C GLU A 181 -6.53 -1.78 -18.98
N SER A 182 -5.86 -2.82 -18.51
CA SER A 182 -4.42 -3.03 -18.74
C SER A 182 -4.05 -3.24 -20.21
N SER A 183 -5.04 -3.44 -21.08
CA SER A 183 -4.88 -3.49 -22.53
C SER A 183 -4.82 -2.10 -23.19
N ASP A 184 -5.22 -1.03 -22.50
CA ASP A 184 -5.10 0.35 -22.98
C ASP A 184 -3.65 0.83 -22.78
N MET A 185 -2.86 0.77 -23.84
CA MET A 185 -1.45 1.19 -23.84
C MET A 185 -1.26 2.68 -24.11
N THR A 186 -2.33 3.49 -24.01
CA THR A 186 -2.25 4.94 -24.18
C THR A 186 -1.38 5.55 -23.08
N VAL A 187 -0.30 6.21 -23.48
CA VAL A 187 0.55 6.95 -22.54
C VAL A 187 -0.17 8.25 -22.16
N ARG A 188 -0.42 8.41 -20.86
CA ARG A 188 -1.06 9.60 -20.27
C ARG A 188 -0.06 10.30 -19.33
N SER A 189 -0.23 11.61 -19.20
CA SER A 189 0.52 12.43 -18.23
C SER A 189 -0.23 12.60 -16.90
N ASP A 190 -1.45 12.07 -16.82
CA ASP A 190 -2.22 12.13 -15.57
C ASP A 190 -1.53 11.31 -14.47
N PRO A 191 -1.46 11.82 -13.23
CA PRO A 191 -0.84 11.11 -12.13
C PRO A 191 -1.62 9.82 -11.79
N THR A 192 -0.92 8.85 -11.23
CA THR A 192 -1.48 7.61 -10.70
C THR A 192 -1.30 7.55 -9.17
N PHE A 193 -1.45 6.38 -8.58
CA PHE A 193 -1.10 6.19 -7.17
C PHE A 193 0.40 6.46 -6.94
N THR A 194 0.70 7.37 -6.04
CA THR A 194 2.09 7.76 -5.70
C THR A 194 2.96 6.56 -5.33
N VAL A 195 2.38 5.55 -4.66
CA VAL A 195 3.11 4.36 -4.28
C VAL A 195 3.57 3.55 -5.49
N LEU A 196 2.80 3.52 -6.58
CA LEU A 196 3.17 2.87 -7.84
C LEU A 196 4.12 3.73 -8.69
N GLU A 197 3.98 5.06 -8.60
CA GLU A 197 4.75 6.02 -9.39
C GLU A 197 6.18 6.13 -8.86
N ASP A 198 6.35 6.17 -7.53
CA ASP A 198 7.60 6.55 -6.87
C ASP A 198 8.41 5.37 -6.32
N CYS A 199 7.91 4.14 -6.30
CA CYS A 199 8.64 3.01 -5.67
C CYS A 199 9.90 2.58 -6.42
N GLY A 200 9.98 2.84 -7.73
CA GLY A 200 11.16 2.54 -8.56
C GLY A 200 11.31 1.07 -8.98
N CYS A 201 10.33 0.22 -8.70
CA CYS A 201 10.28 -1.20 -9.07
C CYS A 201 8.92 -1.57 -9.66
N PRO A 202 8.76 -2.77 -10.25
CA PRO A 202 7.45 -3.30 -10.60
C PRO A 202 6.52 -3.31 -9.38
N ALA A 203 5.33 -2.72 -9.52
CA ALA A 203 4.42 -2.50 -8.41
C ALA A 203 2.97 -2.68 -8.80
N VAL A 204 2.16 -3.16 -7.84
CA VAL A 204 0.71 -3.27 -7.95
C VAL A 204 0.03 -2.90 -6.64
N LEU A 205 -1.22 -2.41 -6.73
CA LEU A 205 -2.07 -2.09 -5.61
C LEU A 205 -3.39 -2.86 -5.73
#